data_23c6781da3640637dbb03585de57cb16
#
_entry.id   23c6781da3640637dbb03585de57cb16
#
_cell.length_a   1.000
_cell.length_b   1.000
_cell.length_c   1.000
_cell.angle_alpha   90.00
_cell.angle_beta   90.00
_cell.angle_gamma   90.00
#
_symmetry.space_group_name_H-M   'P 1'
#
loop_
_entity.id
_entity.type
_entity.pdbx_description
1 polymer ?
#
loop_
_entity_poly.entity_id
_entity_poly.type
_entity_poly.pdbx_seq_one_letter_code
_entity_poly.pdbx_strand_id
1 'polypeptide(L)'
;CADAHGFVVNRSLFEQYDIPLPTDYASFVAACQAFEKVGIRGFTSDYTYDYTCMETLQGLSAAELTTTAGRKWRTTYSDPASTARVGLDDTVWPGAFERMEQFIQDTHLTADDLALNYDDVTGMFRNGEVAMYFGSSAGVKMFQDEGIDTIFLPFFSQNSEPWIMTTPYFQVALNRDLEQDTARREKAMKVLNVMLSEQAQNRIVSEGQDILSYSQNVPLRLTEYLKDVRSVVEENHMYIRIASNDFFAVSKDVVSKMIAGELTAEQAYQAFNAQLLADEEPADNETVLTSGKAYSNVFHANGGSAAFSVMANTLRGVYGTDVLLATANSFTGSVLQADYNQKMAASMIMPNGLMSRQRTMTGAELKETVRAFVEGCEGGFVPFNRGSL
;
A
#
# COMPACT_ATOMS: atom_id res chain seq x y z
N CYS A 1 -10.01 -6.91 -11.15
CA CYS A 1 -9.35 -5.70 -11.65
C CYS A 1 -7.99 -5.54 -10.99
N ALA A 2 -7.09 -4.82 -11.63
CA ALA A 2 -5.76 -4.53 -11.17
C ALA A 2 -5.49 -3.03 -11.17
N ASP A 3 -4.79 -2.57 -10.17
CA ASP A 3 -4.11 -1.28 -10.14
C ASP A 3 -2.68 -1.48 -10.68
N ALA A 4 -2.16 -0.50 -11.42
CA ALA A 4 -0.79 -0.52 -11.90
C ALA A 4 0.08 0.35 -11.01
N HIS A 5 1.27 -0.16 -10.64
CA HIS A 5 2.25 0.55 -9.83
C HIS A 5 3.51 0.81 -10.65
N GLY A 6 4.06 1.99 -10.52
CA GLY A 6 5.22 2.50 -11.24
C GLY A 6 5.56 3.92 -10.80
N PHE A 7 6.05 4.75 -11.70
CA PHE A 7 6.38 6.13 -11.40
C PHE A 7 5.23 7.07 -11.77
N VAL A 8 4.82 7.90 -10.82
CA VAL A 8 3.95 9.06 -11.03
C VAL A 8 4.85 10.25 -11.33
N VAL A 9 4.63 10.91 -12.46
CA VAL A 9 5.56 11.89 -13.04
C VAL A 9 4.85 13.21 -13.29
N ASN A 10 5.40 14.30 -12.79
CA ASN A 10 4.93 15.66 -13.03
C ASN A 10 5.47 16.15 -14.38
N ARG A 11 4.70 15.89 -15.47
CA ARG A 11 5.11 16.24 -16.84
C ARG A 11 5.33 17.75 -17.00
N SER A 12 4.56 18.58 -16.30
CA SER A 12 4.73 20.03 -16.34
C SER A 12 6.14 20.48 -15.94
N LEU A 13 6.76 19.79 -14.95
CA LEU A 13 8.15 20.12 -14.56
C LEU A 13 9.15 19.73 -15.65
N PHE A 14 8.96 18.58 -16.30
CA PHE A 14 9.81 18.16 -17.42
C PHE A 14 9.77 19.16 -18.56
N GLU A 15 8.56 19.62 -18.93
CA GLU A 15 8.38 20.65 -19.96
C GLU A 15 8.97 22.01 -19.52
N GLN A 16 8.74 22.42 -18.28
CA GLN A 16 9.22 23.69 -17.75
C GLN A 16 10.74 23.82 -17.78
N TYR A 17 11.45 22.73 -17.51
CA TYR A 17 12.92 22.71 -17.41
C TYR A 17 13.61 22.11 -18.65
N ASP A 18 12.84 21.82 -19.72
CA ASP A 18 13.34 21.20 -20.96
C ASP A 18 14.12 19.88 -20.68
N ILE A 19 13.61 19.07 -19.75
CA ILE A 19 14.18 17.76 -19.39
C ILE A 19 13.36 16.70 -20.13
N PRO A 20 13.99 15.78 -20.90
CA PRO A 20 13.29 14.71 -21.58
C PRO A 20 12.65 13.72 -20.59
N LEU A 21 11.42 13.25 -20.91
CA LEU A 21 10.77 12.17 -20.16
C LEU A 21 11.61 10.89 -20.26
N PRO A 22 11.78 10.14 -19.15
CA PRO A 22 12.53 8.90 -19.18
C PRO A 22 11.81 7.80 -19.95
N THR A 23 12.59 7.02 -20.71
CA THR A 23 12.11 5.86 -21.49
C THR A 23 12.81 4.56 -21.07
N ASP A 24 13.90 4.68 -20.30
CA ASP A 24 14.71 3.59 -19.76
C ASP A 24 15.39 4.02 -18.47
N TYR A 25 16.12 3.12 -17.82
CA TYR A 25 16.79 3.41 -16.57
C TYR A 25 17.86 4.52 -16.69
N ALA A 26 18.62 4.54 -17.77
CA ALA A 26 19.68 5.55 -17.95
C ALA A 26 19.10 6.96 -18.10
N SER A 27 18.03 7.11 -18.87
CA SER A 27 17.31 8.38 -19.01
C SER A 27 16.56 8.78 -17.74
N PHE A 28 16.07 7.82 -16.93
CA PHE A 28 15.50 8.08 -15.61
C PHE A 28 16.55 8.69 -14.67
N VAL A 29 17.73 8.08 -14.57
CA VAL A 29 18.85 8.62 -13.77
C VAL A 29 19.28 9.98 -14.26
N ALA A 30 19.41 10.17 -15.58
CA ALA A 30 19.75 11.45 -16.17
C ALA A 30 18.72 12.55 -15.84
N ALA A 31 17.42 12.21 -15.83
CA ALA A 31 16.37 13.13 -15.44
C ALA A 31 16.47 13.51 -13.94
N CYS A 32 16.71 12.54 -13.05
CA CYS A 32 16.95 12.83 -11.63
C CYS A 32 18.09 13.82 -11.44
N GLN A 33 19.23 13.58 -12.07
CA GLN A 33 20.42 14.47 -12.01
C GLN A 33 20.16 15.85 -12.63
N ALA A 34 19.32 15.93 -13.66
CA ALA A 34 18.98 17.19 -14.29
C ALA A 34 18.10 18.06 -13.37
N PHE A 35 17.12 17.46 -12.68
CA PHE A 35 16.29 18.15 -11.71
C PHE A 35 17.09 18.65 -10.50
N GLU A 36 18.01 17.86 -9.99
CA GLU A 36 18.88 18.28 -8.87
C GLU A 36 19.70 19.54 -9.20
N LYS A 37 20.17 19.69 -10.45
CA LYS A 37 20.90 20.88 -10.88
C LYS A 37 20.06 22.16 -10.84
N VAL A 38 18.75 22.05 -10.90
CA VAL A 38 17.81 23.18 -10.81
C VAL A 38 17.14 23.27 -9.42
N GLY A 39 17.61 22.48 -8.45
CA GLY A 39 17.14 22.52 -7.07
C GLY A 39 15.81 21.80 -6.82
N ILE A 40 15.40 20.93 -7.74
CA ILE A 40 14.21 20.08 -7.62
C ILE A 40 14.69 18.67 -7.36
N ARG A 41 14.04 17.96 -6.45
CA ARG A 41 14.31 16.54 -6.22
C ARG A 41 13.84 15.72 -7.42
N GLY A 42 14.70 14.89 -8.01
CA GLY A 42 14.33 14.06 -9.15
C GLY A 42 13.34 12.97 -8.78
N PHE A 43 13.62 12.27 -7.67
CA PHE A 43 12.81 11.18 -7.17
C PHE A 43 12.83 11.10 -5.64
N THR A 44 11.69 10.75 -5.03
CA THR A 44 11.55 10.19 -3.68
C THR A 44 10.28 9.36 -3.58
N SER A 45 9.98 8.76 -2.44
CA SER A 45 8.70 8.13 -2.16
C SER A 45 8.40 8.07 -0.66
N ASP A 46 7.22 7.58 -0.32
CA ASP A 46 6.69 7.45 1.03
C ASP A 46 7.27 6.22 1.78
N TYR A 47 8.60 6.19 1.93
CA TYR A 47 9.33 5.07 2.53
C TYR A 47 9.05 4.85 4.02
N THR A 48 8.20 5.62 4.64
CA THR A 48 7.61 5.31 5.96
C THR A 48 6.80 4.00 5.94
N TYR A 49 6.27 3.61 4.78
CA TYR A 49 5.40 2.44 4.64
C TYR A 49 6.16 1.19 4.18
N ASP A 50 5.72 0.04 4.70
CA ASP A 50 6.28 -1.28 4.37
C ASP A 50 5.97 -1.68 2.92
N TYR A 51 4.78 -1.35 2.40
CA TYR A 51 4.41 -1.63 1.03
C TYR A 51 5.32 -0.88 0.04
N THR A 52 5.69 0.37 0.29
CA THR A 52 6.59 1.13 -0.60
C THR A 52 7.98 0.50 -0.68
N CYS A 53 8.54 0.10 0.46
CA CYS A 53 9.81 -0.62 0.50
C CYS A 53 9.76 -1.92 -0.30
N MET A 54 8.72 -2.73 -0.08
CA MET A 54 8.52 -4.00 -0.75
C MET A 54 8.25 -3.84 -2.26
N GLU A 55 7.44 -2.86 -2.63
CA GLU A 55 7.06 -2.61 -4.02
C GLU A 55 8.23 -2.04 -4.84
N THR A 56 9.04 -1.18 -4.25
CA THR A 56 10.26 -0.68 -4.92
C THR A 56 11.21 -1.84 -5.21
N LEU A 57 11.50 -2.69 -4.23
CA LEU A 57 12.39 -3.85 -4.41
C LEU A 57 11.86 -4.80 -5.49
N GLN A 58 10.58 -5.15 -5.45
CA GLN A 58 9.98 -6.06 -6.42
C GLN A 58 9.80 -5.43 -7.81
N GLY A 59 9.41 -4.15 -7.88
CA GLY A 59 9.21 -3.43 -9.14
C GLY A 59 10.50 -3.32 -9.95
N LEU A 60 11.60 -2.96 -9.29
CA LEU A 60 12.94 -2.90 -9.91
C LEU A 60 13.44 -4.29 -10.36
N SER A 61 12.92 -5.37 -9.79
CA SER A 61 13.36 -6.75 -10.02
C SER A 61 12.32 -7.59 -10.77
N ALA A 62 11.28 -6.98 -11.31
CA ALA A 62 10.18 -7.71 -11.95
C ALA A 62 10.64 -8.59 -13.11
N ALA A 63 11.62 -8.15 -13.89
CA ALA A 63 12.18 -8.95 -14.98
C ALA A 63 12.77 -10.28 -14.50
N GLU A 64 13.56 -10.27 -13.41
CA GLU A 64 14.16 -11.48 -12.82
C GLU A 64 13.10 -12.37 -12.18
N LEU A 65 12.17 -11.77 -11.47
CA LEU A 65 11.09 -12.47 -10.77
C LEU A 65 10.10 -13.13 -11.74
N THR A 66 10.11 -12.76 -13.00
CA THR A 66 9.30 -13.34 -14.07
C THR A 66 10.03 -14.36 -14.94
N THR A 67 11.33 -14.58 -14.72
CA THR A 67 12.08 -15.68 -15.33
C THR A 67 11.54 -17.04 -14.89
N THR A 68 12.01 -18.12 -15.53
CA THR A 68 11.63 -19.49 -15.12
C THR A 68 12.02 -19.76 -13.65
N ALA A 69 13.21 -19.32 -13.23
CA ALA A 69 13.67 -19.47 -11.86
C ALA A 69 12.81 -18.64 -10.89
N GLY A 70 12.57 -17.37 -11.20
CA GLY A 70 11.74 -16.47 -10.40
C GLY A 70 10.31 -16.97 -10.25
N ARG A 71 9.69 -17.45 -11.34
CA ARG A 71 8.33 -18.03 -11.30
C ARG A 71 8.28 -19.30 -10.46
N LYS A 72 9.29 -20.17 -10.57
CA LYS A 72 9.39 -21.38 -9.75
C LYS A 72 9.50 -21.03 -8.28
N TRP A 73 10.39 -20.11 -7.93
CA TRP A 73 10.52 -19.63 -6.56
C TRP A 73 9.22 -19.04 -6.02
N ARG A 74 8.57 -18.14 -6.77
CA ARG A 74 7.28 -17.54 -6.39
C ARG A 74 6.19 -18.57 -6.12
N THR A 75 6.10 -19.61 -6.97
CA THR A 75 5.13 -20.69 -6.80
C THR A 75 5.38 -21.45 -5.50
N THR A 76 6.66 -21.74 -5.20
CA THR A 76 7.04 -22.43 -3.95
C THR A 76 6.78 -21.55 -2.71
N TYR A 77 7.18 -20.27 -2.79
CA TYR A 77 6.98 -19.30 -1.71
C TYR A 77 5.51 -19.05 -1.40
N SER A 78 4.66 -19.00 -2.42
CA SER A 78 3.23 -18.71 -2.29
C SER A 78 2.35 -19.96 -2.15
N ASP A 79 2.93 -21.14 -1.99
CA ASP A 79 2.16 -22.38 -1.85
C ASP A 79 1.47 -22.44 -0.47
N PRO A 80 0.14 -22.30 -0.42
CA PRO A 80 -0.60 -22.32 0.85
C PRO A 80 -0.60 -23.69 1.53
N ALA A 81 -0.20 -24.74 0.81
CA ALA A 81 -0.07 -26.10 1.36
C ALA A 81 1.31 -26.35 1.96
N SER A 82 2.28 -25.48 1.71
CA SER A 82 3.62 -25.60 2.29
C SER A 82 3.60 -25.26 3.78
N THR A 83 4.13 -26.16 4.58
CA THR A 83 4.39 -25.92 6.02
C THR A 83 5.84 -25.53 6.29
N ALA A 84 6.69 -25.61 5.25
CA ALA A 84 8.10 -25.23 5.33
C ALA A 84 8.26 -23.76 4.93
N ARG A 85 9.10 -23.05 5.68
CA ARG A 85 9.52 -21.70 5.30
C ARG A 85 10.39 -21.76 4.05
N VAL A 86 10.13 -20.84 3.14
CA VAL A 86 10.85 -20.73 1.88
C VAL A 86 11.69 -19.45 1.91
N GLY A 87 13.00 -19.61 1.85
CA GLY A 87 13.92 -18.49 1.71
C GLY A 87 13.94 -17.92 0.30
N LEU A 88 14.78 -16.94 0.08
CA LEU A 88 15.02 -16.33 -1.21
C LEU A 88 15.80 -17.29 -2.14
N ASP A 89 15.56 -17.23 -3.43
CA ASP A 89 16.30 -18.00 -4.44
C ASP A 89 17.66 -17.35 -4.73
N ASP A 90 18.74 -18.13 -4.58
CA ASP A 90 20.11 -17.67 -4.73
C ASP A 90 20.49 -17.22 -6.15
N THR A 91 19.68 -17.55 -7.16
CA THR A 91 19.93 -17.19 -8.56
C THR A 91 19.14 -15.96 -9.01
N VAL A 92 18.16 -15.53 -8.24
CA VAL A 92 17.25 -14.44 -8.59
C VAL A 92 17.48 -13.23 -7.70
N TRP A 93 17.47 -13.42 -6.40
CA TRP A 93 17.38 -12.32 -5.45
C TRP A 93 18.69 -11.54 -5.20
N PRO A 94 19.90 -12.11 -5.29
CA PRO A 94 21.11 -11.29 -5.17
C PRO A 94 21.13 -10.11 -6.14
N GLY A 95 20.80 -10.35 -7.41
CA GLY A 95 20.69 -9.29 -8.42
C GLY A 95 19.58 -8.28 -8.14
N ALA A 96 18.50 -8.69 -7.47
CA ALA A 96 17.44 -7.77 -7.04
C ALA A 96 17.95 -6.75 -6.01
N PHE A 97 18.72 -7.20 -5.05
CA PHE A 97 19.32 -6.31 -4.04
C PHE A 97 20.42 -5.42 -4.62
N GLU A 98 21.23 -5.92 -5.56
CA GLU A 98 22.21 -5.10 -6.30
C GLU A 98 21.52 -3.97 -7.05
N ARG A 99 20.39 -4.22 -7.73
CA ARG A 99 19.60 -3.16 -8.39
C ARG A 99 19.02 -2.16 -7.41
N MET A 100 18.54 -2.63 -6.27
CA MET A 100 18.02 -1.73 -5.23
C MET A 100 19.12 -0.83 -4.67
N GLU A 101 20.32 -1.36 -4.42
CA GLU A 101 21.47 -0.57 -4.00
C GLU A 101 21.85 0.47 -5.04
N GLN A 102 21.93 0.07 -6.32
CA GLN A 102 22.21 0.99 -7.42
C GLN A 102 21.14 2.07 -7.54
N PHE A 103 19.86 1.70 -7.44
CA PHE A 103 18.75 2.66 -7.48
C PHE A 103 18.83 3.68 -6.35
N ILE A 104 19.14 3.25 -5.12
CA ILE A 104 19.34 4.16 -3.97
C ILE A 104 20.46 5.15 -4.26
N GLN A 105 21.59 4.69 -4.80
CA GLN A 105 22.73 5.53 -5.14
C GLN A 105 22.39 6.53 -6.25
N ASP A 106 21.75 6.08 -7.32
CA ASP A 106 21.43 6.88 -8.51
C ASP A 106 20.33 7.91 -8.27
N THR A 107 19.43 7.65 -7.30
CA THR A 107 18.34 8.56 -6.90
C THR A 107 18.66 9.38 -5.66
N HIS A 108 19.85 9.21 -5.09
CA HIS A 108 20.32 9.87 -3.87
C HIS A 108 19.34 9.75 -2.69
N LEU A 109 18.69 8.59 -2.55
CA LEU A 109 17.87 8.31 -1.36
C LEU A 109 18.74 8.24 -0.12
N THR A 110 18.26 8.79 0.98
CA THR A 110 18.95 8.89 2.26
C THR A 110 18.04 8.54 3.43
N ALA A 111 18.60 8.49 4.64
CA ALA A 111 17.82 8.25 5.85
C ALA A 111 16.68 9.27 6.06
N ASP A 112 16.79 10.48 5.52
CA ASP A 112 15.74 11.51 5.63
C ASP A 112 14.47 11.10 4.85
N ASP A 113 14.60 10.31 3.78
CA ASP A 113 13.48 9.79 3.01
C ASP A 113 12.64 8.80 3.79
N LEU A 114 13.21 8.13 4.77
CA LEU A 114 12.51 7.15 5.61
C LEU A 114 11.46 7.80 6.53
N ALA A 115 11.50 9.11 6.72
CA ALA A 115 10.53 9.86 7.50
C ALA A 115 9.34 10.35 6.67
N LEU A 116 9.43 10.31 5.33
CA LEU A 116 8.39 10.81 4.43
C LEU A 116 7.21 9.83 4.39
N ASN A 117 6.03 10.35 4.65
CA ASN A 117 4.77 9.65 4.47
C ASN A 117 4.09 10.07 3.15
N TYR A 118 2.94 9.48 2.83
CA TYR A 118 2.19 9.75 1.61
C TYR A 118 1.80 11.24 1.46
N ASP A 119 1.37 11.87 2.55
CA ASP A 119 0.94 13.29 2.51
C ASP A 119 2.15 14.20 2.28
N ASP A 120 3.31 13.89 2.86
CA ASP A 120 4.56 14.62 2.64
C ASP A 120 4.96 14.56 1.17
N VAL A 121 5.05 13.35 0.59
CA VAL A 121 5.49 13.13 -0.80
C VAL A 121 4.50 13.76 -1.79
N THR A 122 3.20 13.57 -1.60
CA THR A 122 2.18 14.16 -2.48
C THR A 122 2.11 15.68 -2.34
N GLY A 123 2.42 16.22 -1.15
CA GLY A 123 2.62 17.65 -0.92
C GLY A 123 3.80 18.20 -1.70
N MET A 124 4.97 17.56 -1.61
CA MET A 124 6.17 17.92 -2.40
C MET A 124 5.87 17.87 -3.91
N PHE A 125 5.15 16.86 -4.37
CA PHE A 125 4.78 16.72 -5.78
C PHE A 125 3.86 17.86 -6.25
N ARG A 126 2.85 18.23 -5.46
CA ARG A 126 1.95 19.37 -5.74
C ARG A 126 2.70 20.70 -5.80
N ASN A 127 3.67 20.87 -4.92
CA ASN A 127 4.47 22.09 -4.85
C ASN A 127 5.57 22.15 -5.92
N GLY A 128 5.77 21.08 -6.71
CA GLY A 128 6.87 21.01 -7.69
C GLY A 128 8.25 20.83 -7.05
N GLU A 129 8.33 20.35 -5.83
CA GLU A 129 9.57 20.09 -5.08
C GLU A 129 10.18 18.73 -5.42
N VAL A 130 9.37 17.80 -5.95
CA VAL A 130 9.80 16.50 -6.48
C VAL A 130 9.17 16.25 -7.85
N ALA A 131 9.96 15.75 -8.80
CA ALA A 131 9.52 15.51 -10.17
C ALA A 131 8.81 14.17 -10.35
N MET A 132 9.25 13.14 -9.63
CA MET A 132 8.75 11.77 -9.73
C MET A 132 8.67 11.13 -8.35
N TYR A 133 7.65 10.29 -8.16
CA TYR A 133 7.57 9.43 -6.99
C TYR A 133 6.99 8.06 -7.37
N PHE A 134 7.19 7.06 -6.52
CA PHE A 134 6.55 5.76 -6.68
C PHE A 134 5.08 5.84 -6.27
N GLY A 135 4.18 5.33 -7.12
CA GLY A 135 2.75 5.37 -6.85
C GLY A 135 1.93 4.51 -7.80
N SER A 136 0.61 4.63 -7.71
CA SER A 136 -0.31 3.87 -8.54
C SER A 136 -0.92 4.69 -9.67
N SER A 137 -1.35 4.00 -10.72
CA SER A 137 -2.08 4.61 -11.83
C SER A 137 -3.37 5.30 -11.37
N ALA A 138 -4.04 4.77 -10.34
CA ALA A 138 -5.23 5.38 -9.77
C ALA A 138 -4.94 6.76 -9.12
N GLY A 139 -3.73 6.98 -8.63
CA GLY A 139 -3.31 8.26 -8.04
C GLY A 139 -3.10 9.38 -9.06
N VAL A 140 -2.82 9.05 -10.33
CA VAL A 140 -2.51 10.05 -11.37
C VAL A 140 -3.70 10.98 -11.62
N LYS A 141 -4.91 10.43 -11.66
CA LYS A 141 -6.13 11.22 -11.89
C LYS A 141 -6.34 12.30 -10.82
N MET A 142 -5.96 12.05 -9.57
CA MET A 142 -6.07 13.02 -8.49
C MET A 142 -5.32 14.32 -8.83
N PHE A 143 -4.10 14.22 -9.30
CA PHE A 143 -3.29 15.39 -9.68
C PHE A 143 -3.78 16.04 -10.98
N GLN A 144 -4.26 15.25 -11.93
CA GLN A 144 -4.89 15.80 -13.15
C GLN A 144 -6.14 16.63 -12.81
N ASP A 145 -6.97 16.18 -11.88
CA ASP A 145 -8.14 16.91 -11.42
C ASP A 145 -7.75 18.22 -10.66
N GLU A 146 -6.58 18.25 -10.07
CA GLU A 146 -5.98 19.43 -9.44
C GLU A 146 -5.27 20.37 -10.45
N GLY A 147 -5.24 19.99 -11.74
CA GLY A 147 -4.63 20.79 -12.82
C GLY A 147 -3.12 20.59 -12.97
N ILE A 148 -2.55 19.58 -12.36
CA ILE A 148 -1.14 19.19 -12.51
C ILE A 148 -1.07 18.15 -13.64
N ASP A 149 -0.36 18.47 -14.71
CA ASP A 149 -0.18 17.54 -15.82
C ASP A 149 0.72 16.39 -15.42
N THR A 150 0.09 15.27 -15.07
CA THR A 150 0.72 14.10 -14.48
C THR A 150 0.55 12.90 -15.40
N ILE A 151 1.60 12.13 -15.59
CA ILE A 151 1.60 10.88 -16.34
C ILE A 151 2.07 9.72 -15.47
N PHE A 152 1.84 8.50 -15.95
CA PHE A 152 2.29 7.28 -15.31
C PHE A 152 3.33 6.59 -16.20
N LEU A 153 4.48 6.23 -15.62
CA LEU A 153 5.55 5.49 -16.29
C LEU A 153 5.80 4.14 -15.60
N PRO A 154 6.27 3.12 -16.34
CA PRO A 154 6.60 1.83 -15.76
C PRO A 154 7.84 1.93 -14.87
N PHE A 155 8.13 0.87 -14.12
CA PHE A 155 9.42 0.71 -13.48
C PHE A 155 10.52 0.58 -14.53
N PHE A 156 11.53 1.40 -14.38
CA PHE A 156 12.79 1.25 -15.09
C PHE A 156 13.81 0.60 -14.17
N SER A 157 14.52 -0.38 -14.67
CA SER A 157 15.55 -1.09 -13.95
C SER A 157 16.78 -1.27 -14.83
N GLN A 158 17.96 -1.28 -14.20
CA GLN A 158 19.21 -1.40 -14.93
C GLN A 158 19.26 -2.71 -15.75
N ASN A 159 19.60 -2.58 -17.03
CA ASN A 159 19.74 -3.71 -17.98
C ASN A 159 18.48 -4.58 -18.15
N SER A 160 17.31 -3.99 -18.00
CA SER A 160 16.03 -4.67 -18.06
C SER A 160 15.01 -3.89 -18.88
N GLU A 161 14.10 -4.61 -19.51
CA GLU A 161 12.91 -4.03 -20.11
C GLU A 161 12.01 -3.42 -19.02
N PRO A 162 11.21 -2.38 -19.37
CA PRO A 162 10.28 -1.78 -18.43
C PRO A 162 9.19 -2.76 -17.98
N TRP A 163 8.80 -2.68 -16.71
CA TRP A 163 7.75 -3.50 -16.12
C TRP A 163 6.75 -2.67 -15.35
N ILE A 164 5.49 -3.10 -15.35
CA ILE A 164 4.48 -2.60 -14.42
C ILE A 164 4.29 -3.64 -13.33
N MET A 165 4.30 -3.20 -12.09
CA MET A 165 3.80 -4.05 -11.01
C MET A 165 2.29 -3.86 -10.89
N THR A 166 1.56 -4.94 -10.63
CA THR A 166 0.11 -4.91 -10.49
C THR A 166 -0.31 -5.50 -9.15
N THR A 167 -1.42 -4.99 -8.63
CA THR A 167 -2.07 -5.54 -7.44
C THR A 167 -3.54 -5.82 -7.71
N PRO A 168 -4.14 -6.86 -7.10
CA PRO A 168 -5.58 -7.03 -7.14
C PRO A 168 -6.25 -5.85 -6.43
N TYR A 169 -6.99 -5.02 -7.17
CA TYR A 169 -7.61 -3.82 -6.63
C TYR A 169 -8.94 -4.10 -5.93
N PHE A 170 -9.82 -4.90 -6.57
CA PHE A 170 -11.05 -5.33 -5.95
C PHE A 170 -11.00 -6.81 -5.63
N GLN A 171 -11.00 -7.14 -4.36
CA GLN A 171 -11.06 -8.52 -3.88
C GLN A 171 -12.45 -8.76 -3.28
N VAL A 172 -13.07 -9.86 -3.65
CA VAL A 172 -14.37 -10.26 -3.13
C VAL A 172 -14.25 -11.64 -2.50
N ALA A 173 -14.58 -11.72 -1.23
CA ALA A 173 -14.64 -12.97 -0.50
C ALA A 173 -16.09 -13.28 -0.11
N LEU A 174 -16.47 -14.54 -0.16
CA LEU A 174 -17.73 -15.01 0.37
C LEU A 174 -17.55 -15.44 1.82
N ASN A 175 -18.52 -15.08 2.68
CA ASN A 175 -18.49 -15.50 4.07
C ASN A 175 -18.62 -17.03 4.16
N ARG A 176 -17.76 -17.67 4.94
CA ARG A 176 -17.75 -19.12 5.15
C ARG A 176 -19.09 -19.66 5.72
N ASP A 177 -19.79 -18.86 6.52
CA ASP A 177 -21.08 -19.26 7.09
C ASP A 177 -22.15 -19.54 6.02
N LEU A 178 -21.94 -19.05 4.78
CA LEU A 178 -22.80 -19.38 3.64
C LEU A 178 -22.78 -20.87 3.26
N GLU A 179 -21.78 -21.63 3.72
CA GLU A 179 -21.75 -23.09 3.55
C GLU A 179 -22.93 -23.76 4.25
N GLN A 180 -23.43 -23.17 5.33
CA GLN A 180 -24.54 -23.66 6.14
C GLN A 180 -25.93 -23.16 5.68
N ASP A 181 -25.98 -22.19 4.74
CA ASP A 181 -27.22 -21.59 4.22
C ASP A 181 -27.20 -21.57 2.68
N THR A 182 -27.70 -22.66 2.09
CA THR A 182 -27.72 -22.84 0.64
C THR A 182 -28.48 -21.73 -0.08
N ALA A 183 -29.62 -21.28 0.44
CA ALA A 183 -30.42 -20.24 -0.20
C ALA A 183 -29.70 -18.87 -0.20
N ARG A 184 -29.04 -18.54 0.88
CA ARG A 184 -28.25 -17.32 0.99
C ARG A 184 -26.98 -17.40 0.15
N ARG A 185 -26.32 -18.57 0.11
CA ARG A 185 -25.18 -18.84 -0.75
C ARG A 185 -25.51 -18.63 -2.23
N GLU A 186 -26.62 -19.19 -2.71
CA GLU A 186 -27.07 -19.02 -4.10
C GLU A 186 -27.27 -17.53 -4.46
N LYS A 187 -27.86 -16.74 -3.55
CA LYS A 187 -28.01 -15.28 -3.76
C LYS A 187 -26.65 -14.58 -3.82
N ALA A 188 -25.74 -14.91 -2.92
CA ALA A 188 -24.39 -14.36 -2.90
C ALA A 188 -23.62 -14.72 -4.18
N MET A 189 -23.72 -15.96 -4.66
CA MET A 189 -23.13 -16.39 -5.93
C MET A 189 -23.71 -15.65 -7.13
N LYS A 190 -25.01 -15.34 -7.15
CA LYS A 190 -25.61 -14.52 -8.22
C LYS A 190 -25.00 -13.11 -8.24
N VAL A 191 -24.80 -12.47 -7.07
CA VAL A 191 -24.17 -11.17 -6.98
C VAL A 191 -22.73 -11.25 -7.48
N LEU A 192 -21.95 -12.23 -7.02
CA LEU A 192 -20.59 -12.44 -7.46
C LEU A 192 -20.49 -12.62 -8.97
N ASN A 193 -21.37 -13.45 -9.56
CA ASN A 193 -21.40 -13.66 -11.00
C ASN A 193 -21.73 -12.38 -11.79
N VAL A 194 -22.60 -11.52 -11.25
CA VAL A 194 -22.86 -10.21 -11.87
C VAL A 194 -21.61 -9.34 -11.80
N MET A 195 -20.92 -9.28 -10.66
CA MET A 195 -19.68 -8.49 -10.51
C MET A 195 -18.56 -8.99 -11.43
N LEU A 196 -18.48 -10.29 -11.67
CA LEU A 196 -17.49 -10.91 -12.56
C LEU A 196 -17.92 -10.92 -14.04
N SER A 197 -19.15 -10.48 -14.35
CA SER A 197 -19.60 -10.42 -15.74
C SER A 197 -18.79 -9.42 -16.57
N GLU A 198 -18.67 -9.68 -17.86
CA GLU A 198 -18.01 -8.78 -18.80
C GLU A 198 -18.59 -7.36 -18.75
N GLN A 199 -19.90 -7.24 -18.63
CA GLN A 199 -20.58 -5.95 -18.54
C GLN A 199 -20.16 -5.16 -17.28
N ALA A 200 -20.14 -5.80 -16.11
CA ALA A 200 -19.73 -5.16 -14.87
C ALA A 200 -18.24 -4.81 -14.90
N GLN A 201 -17.39 -5.72 -15.39
CA GLN A 201 -15.95 -5.48 -15.51
C GLN A 201 -15.64 -4.33 -16.49
N ASN A 202 -16.33 -4.28 -17.64
CA ASN A 202 -16.21 -3.14 -18.57
C ASN A 202 -16.58 -1.82 -17.91
N ARG A 203 -17.65 -1.80 -17.11
CA ARG A 203 -18.08 -0.61 -16.39
C ARG A 203 -17.05 -0.18 -15.33
N ILE A 204 -16.54 -1.12 -14.54
CA ILE A 204 -15.51 -0.84 -13.54
C ILE A 204 -14.28 -0.22 -14.19
N VAL A 205 -13.80 -0.77 -15.32
CA VAL A 205 -12.63 -0.26 -16.03
C VAL A 205 -12.90 1.09 -16.69
N SER A 206 -14.10 1.33 -17.23
CA SER A 206 -14.42 2.57 -17.92
C SER A 206 -14.74 3.75 -16.99
N GLU A 207 -15.27 3.46 -15.81
CA GLU A 207 -15.62 4.46 -14.79
C GLU A 207 -14.55 4.50 -13.65
N GLY A 208 -13.73 3.46 -13.55
CA GLY A 208 -12.61 3.38 -12.62
C GLY A 208 -11.44 4.26 -13.09
N GLN A 209 -10.60 4.61 -12.15
CA GLN A 209 -9.43 5.45 -12.36
C GLN A 209 -8.27 4.59 -12.91
N ASP A 210 -8.33 4.29 -14.22
CA ASP A 210 -7.29 3.52 -14.93
C ASP A 210 -6.95 2.15 -14.32
N ILE A 211 -8.01 1.47 -13.91
CA ILE A 211 -7.95 0.11 -13.40
C ILE A 211 -7.98 -0.86 -14.58
N LEU A 212 -7.06 -1.81 -14.57
CA LEU A 212 -6.97 -2.86 -15.58
C LEU A 212 -7.89 -4.04 -15.21
N SER A 213 -8.55 -4.65 -16.19
CA SER A 213 -9.28 -5.90 -15.97
C SER A 213 -8.40 -7.10 -16.30
N TYR A 214 -8.43 -8.12 -15.44
CA TYR A 214 -7.84 -9.44 -15.76
C TYR A 214 -8.74 -10.29 -16.67
N SER A 215 -9.95 -9.83 -16.99
CA SER A 215 -10.83 -10.55 -17.89
C SER A 215 -10.37 -10.40 -19.33
N GLN A 216 -10.16 -11.51 -20.02
CA GLN A 216 -9.74 -11.54 -21.44
C GLN A 216 -10.78 -10.90 -22.38
N ASN A 217 -12.04 -10.84 -21.97
CA ASN A 217 -13.14 -10.28 -22.77
C ASN A 217 -13.32 -8.78 -22.55
N VAL A 218 -12.56 -8.17 -21.64
CA VAL A 218 -12.64 -6.71 -21.39
C VAL A 218 -11.48 -6.05 -22.11
N PRO A 219 -11.75 -5.18 -23.09
CA PRO A 219 -10.69 -4.55 -23.86
C PRO A 219 -9.84 -3.63 -22.98
N LEU A 220 -8.55 -3.59 -23.25
CA LEU A 220 -7.62 -2.66 -22.63
C LEU A 220 -8.05 -1.22 -22.98
N ARG A 221 -8.35 -0.43 -21.96
CA ARG A 221 -8.69 0.99 -22.09
C ARG A 221 -7.72 1.77 -21.23
N LEU A 222 -6.77 2.44 -21.89
CA LEU A 222 -5.84 3.34 -21.22
C LEU A 222 -6.20 4.78 -21.58
N THR A 223 -6.19 5.63 -20.59
CA THR A 223 -6.36 7.08 -20.78
C THR A 223 -5.11 7.70 -21.38
N GLU A 224 -5.17 8.97 -21.73
CA GLU A 224 -4.04 9.68 -22.35
C GLU A 224 -2.80 9.71 -21.43
N TYR A 225 -2.97 9.81 -20.12
CA TYR A 225 -1.86 9.83 -19.18
C TYR A 225 -1.28 8.45 -18.85
N LEU A 226 -1.91 7.37 -19.32
CA LEU A 226 -1.41 6.01 -19.27
C LEU A 226 -0.90 5.48 -20.63
N LYS A 227 -0.83 6.33 -21.64
CA LYS A 227 -0.42 5.92 -23.00
C LYS A 227 1.00 5.32 -23.04
N ASP A 228 1.89 5.84 -22.19
CA ASP A 228 3.30 5.47 -22.18
C ASP A 228 3.54 4.06 -21.58
N VAL A 229 2.52 3.45 -20.97
CA VAL A 229 2.57 2.06 -20.48
C VAL A 229 1.83 1.07 -21.37
N ARG A 230 1.26 1.54 -22.48
CA ARG A 230 0.47 0.67 -23.36
C ARG A 230 1.25 -0.53 -23.88
N SER A 231 2.45 -0.30 -24.42
CA SER A 231 3.31 -1.37 -24.95
C SER A 231 3.65 -2.39 -23.86
N VAL A 232 3.98 -1.91 -22.65
CA VAL A 232 4.31 -2.76 -21.49
C VAL A 232 3.15 -3.68 -21.12
N VAL A 233 1.91 -3.16 -21.18
CA VAL A 233 0.70 -3.96 -20.93
C VAL A 233 0.41 -4.94 -22.07
N GLU A 234 0.51 -4.49 -23.33
CA GLU A 234 0.26 -5.30 -24.51
C GLU A 234 1.29 -6.44 -24.68
N GLU A 235 2.54 -6.22 -24.27
CA GLU A 235 3.61 -7.19 -24.23
C GLU A 235 3.55 -8.10 -22.99
N ASN A 236 2.57 -7.87 -22.10
CA ASN A 236 2.37 -8.61 -20.84
C ASN A 236 3.58 -8.53 -19.89
N HIS A 237 4.28 -7.40 -19.89
CA HIS A 237 5.32 -7.07 -18.91
C HIS A 237 4.68 -6.58 -17.61
N MET A 238 3.76 -7.38 -17.10
CA MET A 238 3.03 -7.12 -15.85
C MET A 238 3.42 -8.14 -14.79
N TYR A 239 3.82 -7.64 -13.63
CA TYR A 239 4.22 -8.45 -12.49
C TYR A 239 3.20 -8.30 -11.36
N ILE A 240 2.57 -9.40 -10.93
CA ILE A 240 1.71 -9.40 -9.75
C ILE A 240 2.61 -9.51 -8.51
N ARG A 241 2.59 -8.50 -7.65
CA ARG A 241 3.43 -8.47 -6.45
C ARG A 241 3.16 -9.62 -5.49
N ILE A 242 4.19 -10.03 -4.76
CA ILE A 242 4.04 -10.86 -3.56
C ILE A 242 3.54 -9.94 -2.44
N ALA A 243 2.50 -10.36 -1.75
CA ALA A 243 1.86 -9.58 -0.69
C ALA A 243 1.55 -10.47 0.52
N SER A 244 2.58 -10.97 1.18
CA SER A 244 2.45 -11.62 2.49
C SER A 244 2.92 -10.67 3.59
N ASN A 245 2.34 -10.78 4.79
CA ASN A 245 2.71 -9.93 5.92
C ASN A 245 4.20 -10.04 6.28
N ASP A 246 4.76 -11.24 6.21
CA ASP A 246 6.18 -11.46 6.49
C ASP A 246 7.05 -10.74 5.47
N PHE A 247 6.70 -10.83 4.18
CA PHE A 247 7.45 -10.16 3.11
C PHE A 247 7.38 -8.63 3.24
N PHE A 248 6.24 -8.07 3.64
CA PHE A 248 6.09 -6.65 3.92
C PHE A 248 7.01 -6.19 5.05
N ALA A 249 6.94 -6.88 6.21
CA ALA A 249 7.71 -6.50 7.39
C ALA A 249 9.23 -6.61 7.16
N VAL A 250 9.68 -7.71 6.54
CA VAL A 250 11.10 -7.92 6.23
C VAL A 250 11.59 -6.91 5.18
N SER A 251 10.78 -6.61 4.16
CA SER A 251 11.12 -5.57 3.17
C SER A 251 11.30 -4.21 3.84
N LYS A 252 10.40 -3.84 4.75
CA LYS A 252 10.51 -2.58 5.48
C LYS A 252 11.82 -2.50 6.27
N ASP A 253 12.14 -3.53 7.04
CA ASP A 253 13.36 -3.54 7.84
C ASP A 253 14.62 -3.45 6.96
N VAL A 254 14.73 -4.32 5.98
CA VAL A 254 15.95 -4.46 5.19
C VAL A 254 16.14 -3.29 4.21
N VAL A 255 15.09 -2.90 3.46
CA VAL A 255 15.20 -1.79 2.49
C VAL A 255 15.44 -0.47 3.21
N SER A 256 14.83 -0.24 4.37
CA SER A 256 15.12 0.97 5.16
C SER A 256 16.60 1.03 5.58
N LYS A 257 17.19 -0.09 5.99
CA LYS A 257 18.62 -0.16 6.32
C LYS A 257 19.52 0.05 5.11
N MET A 258 19.11 -0.41 3.92
CA MET A 258 19.83 -0.09 2.67
C MET A 258 19.79 1.41 2.37
N ILE A 259 18.63 2.04 2.46
CA ILE A 259 18.45 3.48 2.25
C ILE A 259 19.25 4.29 3.28
N ALA A 260 19.31 3.82 4.52
CA ALA A 260 20.15 4.45 5.58
C ALA A 260 21.65 4.21 5.38
N GLY A 261 22.07 3.39 4.41
CA GLY A 261 23.47 3.05 4.18
C GLY A 261 24.06 2.07 5.21
N GLU A 262 23.22 1.38 5.96
CA GLU A 262 23.61 0.43 6.99
C GLU A 262 23.90 -0.97 6.42
N LEU A 263 23.30 -1.32 5.29
CA LEU A 263 23.47 -2.61 4.62
C LEU A 263 23.86 -2.42 3.15
N THR A 264 24.86 -3.18 2.72
CA THR A 264 25.14 -3.40 1.28
C THR A 264 24.13 -4.37 0.69
N ALA A 265 24.08 -4.49 -0.64
CA ALA A 265 23.22 -5.44 -1.36
C ALA A 265 23.36 -6.88 -0.83
N GLU A 266 24.61 -7.36 -0.69
CA GLU A 266 24.90 -8.69 -0.18
C GLU A 266 24.43 -8.88 1.28
N GLN A 267 24.70 -7.92 2.13
CA GLN A 267 24.23 -7.97 3.53
C GLN A 267 22.71 -7.92 3.63
N ALA A 268 22.07 -7.13 2.77
CA ALA A 268 20.62 -7.01 2.69
C ALA A 268 19.97 -8.33 2.25
N TYR A 269 20.51 -8.96 1.21
CA TYR A 269 20.08 -10.30 0.78
C TYR A 269 20.16 -11.32 1.90
N GLN A 270 21.31 -11.40 2.59
CA GLN A 270 21.53 -12.34 3.70
C GLN A 270 20.57 -12.04 4.88
N ALA A 271 20.42 -10.78 5.26
CA ALA A 271 19.51 -10.38 6.33
C ALA A 271 18.05 -10.68 6.01
N PHE A 272 17.61 -10.41 4.77
CA PHE A 272 16.26 -10.71 4.31
C PHE A 272 15.98 -12.21 4.33
N ASN A 273 16.90 -13.00 3.76
CA ASN A 273 16.78 -14.45 3.72
C ASN A 273 16.75 -15.07 5.12
N ALA A 274 17.60 -14.59 6.02
CA ALA A 274 17.63 -15.05 7.41
C ALA A 274 16.30 -14.75 8.13
N GLN A 275 15.73 -13.56 7.92
CA GLN A 275 14.44 -13.20 8.54
C GLN A 275 13.27 -14.02 7.99
N LEU A 276 13.24 -14.31 6.68
CA LEU A 276 12.20 -15.18 6.10
C LEU A 276 12.29 -16.62 6.63
N LEU A 277 13.49 -17.10 6.91
CA LEU A 277 13.74 -18.45 7.40
C LEU A 277 13.70 -18.56 8.93
N ALA A 278 13.72 -17.43 9.64
CA ALA A 278 13.61 -17.44 11.09
C ALA A 278 12.30 -18.10 11.51
N ASP A 279 12.37 -18.99 12.47
CA ASP A 279 11.15 -19.49 13.11
C ASP A 279 10.37 -18.30 13.66
N GLU A 280 9.05 -18.31 13.46
CA GLU A 280 8.22 -17.38 14.22
C GLU A 280 8.56 -17.61 15.69
N GLU A 281 8.89 -16.54 16.42
CA GLU A 281 8.82 -16.58 17.87
C GLU A 281 7.48 -17.27 18.18
N PRO A 282 7.45 -18.33 19.00
CA PRO A 282 6.22 -19.03 19.30
C PRO A 282 5.21 -17.96 19.67
N ALA A 283 4.15 -17.86 18.87
CA ALA A 283 3.14 -16.82 19.06
C ALA A 283 2.84 -16.83 20.54
N ASP A 284 2.99 -15.67 21.18
CA ASP A 284 2.58 -15.52 22.57
C ASP A 284 1.10 -15.89 22.61
N ASN A 285 0.85 -17.15 22.89
CA ASN A 285 -0.49 -17.72 22.94
C ASN A 285 -1.19 -17.37 24.25
N GLU A 286 -0.52 -16.58 25.10
CA GLU A 286 -1.15 -16.08 26.31
C GLU A 286 -2.37 -15.24 25.93
N THR A 287 -3.53 -15.65 26.42
CA THR A 287 -4.76 -14.91 26.26
C THR A 287 -4.66 -13.60 27.03
N VAL A 288 -4.53 -12.49 26.31
CA VAL A 288 -4.48 -11.14 26.93
C VAL A 288 -5.87 -10.52 27.05
N LEU A 289 -6.85 -11.02 26.29
CA LEU A 289 -8.22 -10.53 26.28
C LEU A 289 -9.16 -11.65 25.88
N THR A 290 -10.26 -11.80 26.63
CA THR A 290 -11.39 -12.66 26.26
C THR A 290 -12.61 -11.80 25.98
N SER A 291 -13.18 -11.92 24.77
CA SER A 291 -14.46 -11.29 24.45
C SER A 291 -15.59 -12.30 24.59
N GLY A 292 -16.48 -12.08 25.57
CA GLY A 292 -17.63 -12.94 25.85
C GLY A 292 -18.77 -12.84 24.82
N LYS A 293 -18.66 -11.91 23.86
CA LYS A 293 -19.63 -11.75 22.75
C LYS A 293 -18.98 -11.06 21.55
N ALA A 294 -19.61 -11.19 20.39
CA ALA A 294 -19.19 -10.50 19.19
C ALA A 294 -19.71 -9.03 19.18
N TYR A 295 -18.85 -8.12 18.68
CA TYR A 295 -19.20 -6.72 18.45
C TYR A 295 -18.95 -6.39 16.99
N SER A 296 -19.97 -5.94 16.28
CA SER A 296 -19.87 -5.53 14.88
C SER A 296 -19.17 -4.19 14.73
N ASN A 297 -18.31 -4.05 13.73
CA ASN A 297 -17.73 -2.78 13.32
C ASN A 297 -18.53 -2.08 12.21
N VAL A 298 -19.77 -2.46 11.97
CA VAL A 298 -20.67 -1.74 11.07
C VAL A 298 -21.14 -0.46 11.74
N PHE A 299 -20.86 0.68 11.12
CA PHE A 299 -21.34 1.98 11.57
C PHE A 299 -22.79 2.20 11.18
N HIS A 300 -23.61 2.62 12.15
CA HIS A 300 -25.00 2.97 11.95
C HIS A 300 -25.16 4.49 12.02
N ALA A 301 -26.03 5.05 11.20
CA ALA A 301 -26.27 6.49 11.08
C ALA A 301 -26.57 7.19 12.44
N ASN A 302 -27.12 6.46 13.40
CA ASN A 302 -27.55 7.03 14.70
C ASN A 302 -26.80 6.45 15.91
N GLY A 303 -25.75 5.63 15.74
CA GLY A 303 -25.22 4.91 16.91
C GLY A 303 -23.73 4.54 16.84
N GLY A 304 -23.02 4.90 15.77
CA GLY A 304 -21.63 4.47 15.61
C GLY A 304 -21.50 2.95 15.46
N SER A 305 -20.34 2.43 15.81
CA SER A 305 -20.02 0.99 15.76
C SER A 305 -19.86 0.45 17.18
N ALA A 306 -20.40 -0.73 17.46
CA ALA A 306 -20.27 -1.40 18.74
C ALA A 306 -18.79 -1.77 19.03
N ALA A 307 -18.05 -2.28 18.02
CA ALA A 307 -16.65 -2.59 18.16
C ALA A 307 -15.81 -1.33 18.44
N PHE A 308 -16.04 -0.26 17.69
CA PHE A 308 -15.36 1.02 17.90
C PHE A 308 -15.58 1.54 19.33
N SER A 309 -16.82 1.47 19.82
CA SER A 309 -17.17 1.94 21.19
C SER A 309 -16.44 1.15 22.27
N VAL A 310 -16.34 -0.18 22.12
CA VAL A 310 -15.60 -1.04 23.06
C VAL A 310 -14.12 -0.65 23.09
N MET A 311 -13.49 -0.55 21.91
CA MET A 311 -12.08 -0.23 21.78
C MET A 311 -11.77 1.19 22.29
N ALA A 312 -12.61 2.17 21.94
CA ALA A 312 -12.47 3.55 22.42
C ALA A 312 -12.56 3.64 23.94
N ASN A 313 -13.51 2.93 24.56
CA ASN A 313 -13.66 2.90 26.02
C ASN A 313 -12.47 2.20 26.70
N THR A 314 -11.95 1.14 26.10
CA THR A 314 -10.76 0.44 26.61
C THR A 314 -9.55 1.39 26.61
N LEU A 315 -9.30 2.10 25.50
CA LEU A 315 -8.20 3.06 25.43
C LEU A 315 -8.37 4.22 26.42
N ARG A 316 -9.57 4.74 26.58
CA ARG A 316 -9.86 5.74 27.61
C ARG A 316 -9.51 5.24 29.01
N GLY A 317 -9.86 4.01 29.33
CA GLY A 317 -9.53 3.37 30.62
C GLY A 317 -8.03 3.21 30.82
N VAL A 318 -7.31 2.74 29.79
CA VAL A 318 -5.84 2.54 29.83
C VAL A 318 -5.11 3.88 30.03
N TYR A 319 -5.52 4.92 29.32
CA TYR A 319 -4.87 6.23 29.39
C TYR A 319 -5.44 7.16 30.48
N GLY A 320 -6.49 6.73 31.20
CA GLY A 320 -7.15 7.55 32.22
C GLY A 320 -7.70 8.87 31.68
N THR A 321 -8.24 8.86 30.46
CA THR A 321 -8.77 10.06 29.78
C THR A 321 -10.29 10.10 29.80
N ASP A 322 -10.86 11.31 29.86
CA ASP A 322 -12.32 11.49 29.82
C ASP A 322 -12.89 11.35 28.41
N VAL A 323 -12.12 11.75 27.39
CA VAL A 323 -12.52 11.79 25.99
C VAL A 323 -11.44 11.17 25.11
N LEU A 324 -11.85 10.38 24.10
CA LEU A 324 -11.03 9.94 23.00
C LEU A 324 -11.60 10.49 21.69
N LEU A 325 -10.77 11.15 20.90
CA LEU A 325 -11.07 11.54 19.53
C LEU A 325 -10.30 10.62 18.59
N ALA A 326 -11.01 9.91 17.73
CA ALA A 326 -10.43 9.00 16.76
C ALA A 326 -11.28 8.94 15.49
N THR A 327 -10.67 8.62 14.37
CA THR A 327 -11.39 8.39 13.09
C THR A 327 -11.94 6.96 13.02
N ALA A 328 -12.93 6.73 12.18
CA ALA A 328 -13.51 5.38 11.98
C ALA A 328 -12.46 4.35 11.51
N ASN A 329 -11.47 4.79 10.75
CA ASN A 329 -10.38 3.94 10.25
C ASN A 329 -9.30 3.65 11.31
N SER A 330 -9.37 4.25 12.50
CA SER A 330 -8.43 3.94 13.58
C SER A 330 -8.53 2.51 14.10
N PHE A 331 -9.63 1.83 13.79
CA PHE A 331 -9.88 0.45 14.20
C PHE A 331 -10.38 -0.37 13.01
N THR A 332 -9.82 -1.56 12.85
CA THR A 332 -10.18 -2.49 11.78
C THR A 332 -10.92 -3.71 12.31
N GLY A 333 -11.82 -4.23 11.49
CA GLY A 333 -12.53 -5.46 11.78
C GLY A 333 -13.58 -5.34 12.90
N SER A 334 -14.23 -6.47 13.17
CA SER A 334 -15.17 -6.64 14.26
C SER A 334 -14.52 -7.43 15.39
N VAL A 335 -14.91 -7.16 16.63
CA VAL A 335 -14.49 -7.98 17.76
C VAL A 335 -15.33 -9.24 17.75
N LEU A 336 -14.72 -10.40 17.59
CA LEU A 336 -15.37 -11.69 17.65
C LEU A 336 -15.51 -12.17 19.09
N GLN A 337 -16.43 -13.09 19.34
CA GLN A 337 -16.46 -13.82 20.60
C GLN A 337 -15.32 -14.86 20.58
N ALA A 338 -14.19 -14.51 21.19
CA ALA A 338 -12.98 -15.34 21.18
C ALA A 338 -12.00 -14.91 22.28
N ASP A 339 -11.02 -15.74 22.52
CA ASP A 339 -9.81 -15.39 23.23
C ASP A 339 -8.82 -14.71 22.26
N TYR A 340 -8.21 -13.65 22.69
CA TYR A 340 -7.25 -12.88 21.92
C TYR A 340 -5.86 -12.94 22.57
N ASN A 341 -4.86 -13.27 21.78
CA ASN A 341 -3.47 -13.02 22.15
C ASN A 341 -3.06 -11.58 21.78
N GLN A 342 -1.87 -11.19 22.18
CA GLN A 342 -1.37 -9.82 21.95
C GLN A 342 -1.35 -9.44 20.45
N LYS A 343 -0.91 -10.36 19.57
CA LYS A 343 -0.84 -10.15 18.11
C LYS A 343 -2.25 -9.94 17.52
N MET A 344 -3.21 -10.76 17.90
CA MET A 344 -4.60 -10.62 17.47
C MET A 344 -5.23 -9.32 17.95
N ALA A 345 -5.00 -8.93 19.20
CA ALA A 345 -5.49 -7.68 19.75
C ALA A 345 -4.85 -6.46 19.05
N ALA A 346 -3.55 -6.50 18.79
CA ALA A 346 -2.83 -5.43 18.09
C ALA A 346 -3.29 -5.26 16.64
N SER A 347 -3.65 -6.35 15.94
CA SER A 347 -4.12 -6.29 14.55
C SER A 347 -5.47 -5.58 14.37
N MET A 348 -6.20 -5.32 15.45
CA MET A 348 -7.47 -4.58 15.42
C MET A 348 -7.26 -3.06 15.39
N ILE A 349 -6.06 -2.59 15.69
CA ILE A 349 -5.68 -1.18 15.66
C ILE A 349 -4.87 -0.96 14.38
N MET A 350 -5.27 0.02 13.57
CA MET A 350 -4.49 0.34 12.36
C MET A 350 -3.08 0.79 12.76
N PRO A 351 -2.02 0.13 12.24
CA PRO A 351 -0.64 0.47 12.59
C PRO A 351 -0.20 1.84 12.05
N ASN A 352 -0.95 2.42 11.13
CA ASN A 352 -0.59 3.64 10.42
C ASN A 352 -0.77 4.89 11.28
N GLY A 353 0.13 5.04 12.24
CA GLY A 353 0.45 6.36 12.78
C GLY A 353 -0.58 7.00 13.69
N LEU A 354 -1.42 6.23 14.39
CA LEU A 354 -2.12 6.77 15.54
C LEU A 354 -1.11 7.13 16.65
N MET A 355 -0.44 8.26 16.46
CA MET A 355 0.24 8.91 17.58
C MET A 355 -0.83 9.48 18.50
N SER A 356 -1.24 8.70 19.49
CA SER A 356 -2.12 9.19 20.54
C SER A 356 -1.38 10.27 21.33
N ARG A 357 -1.96 11.49 21.38
CA ARG A 357 -1.48 12.57 22.24
C ARG A 357 -2.48 12.77 23.36
N GLN A 358 -2.02 12.64 24.59
CA GLN A 358 -2.82 13.01 25.76
C GLN A 358 -2.63 14.50 26.05
N ARG A 359 -3.73 15.23 26.20
CA ARG A 359 -3.73 16.66 26.55
C ARG A 359 -4.82 16.97 27.57
N THR A 360 -4.46 17.71 28.59
CA THR A 360 -5.43 18.31 29.50
C THR A 360 -5.94 19.63 28.90
N MET A 361 -7.25 19.82 28.87
CA MET A 361 -7.87 21.02 28.32
C MET A 361 -9.18 21.36 29.05
N THR A 362 -9.60 22.59 28.93
CA THR A 362 -10.92 23.04 29.44
C THR A 362 -12.04 22.55 28.51
N GLY A 363 -13.28 22.54 29.00
CA GLY A 363 -14.44 22.21 28.19
C GLY A 363 -14.63 23.14 26.97
N ALA A 364 -14.20 24.41 27.07
CA ALA A 364 -14.25 25.35 25.96
C ALA A 364 -13.22 24.96 24.85
N GLU A 365 -11.98 24.66 25.24
CA GLU A 365 -10.93 24.17 24.30
C GLU A 365 -11.30 22.85 23.69
N LEU A 366 -11.89 21.92 24.44
CA LEU A 366 -12.39 20.66 23.93
C LEU A 366 -13.46 20.86 22.84
N LYS A 367 -14.41 21.79 23.10
CA LYS A 367 -15.46 22.12 22.13
C LYS A 367 -14.89 22.68 20.82
N GLU A 368 -13.89 23.56 20.91
CA GLU A 368 -13.21 24.10 19.72
C GLU A 368 -12.39 23.01 18.99
N THR A 369 -11.71 22.16 19.74
CA THR A 369 -10.97 21.00 19.16
C THR A 369 -11.92 20.06 18.42
N VAL A 370 -13.07 19.72 19.01
CA VAL A 370 -14.08 18.88 18.35
C VAL A 370 -14.65 19.57 17.12
N ARG A 371 -14.89 20.88 17.17
CA ARG A 371 -15.37 21.64 16.01
C ARG A 371 -14.36 21.60 14.87
N ALA A 372 -13.10 21.93 15.14
CA ALA A 372 -12.02 21.89 14.15
C ALA A 372 -11.82 20.48 13.55
N PHE A 373 -11.93 19.45 14.39
CA PHE A 373 -11.87 18.06 13.92
C PHE A 373 -13.04 17.70 12.97
N VAL A 374 -14.25 18.16 13.29
CA VAL A 374 -15.45 17.94 12.45
C VAL A 374 -15.38 18.73 11.15
N GLU A 375 -14.95 19.99 11.21
CA GLU A 375 -14.84 20.88 10.05
C GLU A 375 -13.69 20.46 9.12
N GLY A 376 -12.62 19.84 9.65
CA GLY A 376 -11.50 19.30 8.88
C GLY A 376 -11.77 17.95 8.22
N CYS A 377 -12.87 17.29 8.52
CA CYS A 377 -13.27 16.04 7.87
C CYS A 377 -14.01 16.33 6.54
N GLU A 378 -13.26 16.59 5.49
CA GLU A 378 -13.83 16.70 4.15
C GLU A 378 -14.38 15.34 3.67
N GLY A 379 -15.66 15.32 3.28
CA GLY A 379 -16.22 14.21 2.47
C GLY A 379 -17.04 13.15 3.18
N GLY A 380 -17.36 13.28 4.44
CA GLY A 380 -18.33 12.36 5.07
C GLY A 380 -18.12 12.15 6.56
N PHE A 381 -18.88 12.86 7.32
CA PHE A 381 -18.91 12.70 8.77
C PHE A 381 -19.95 11.67 9.21
N VAL A 382 -19.49 10.60 9.89
CA VAL A 382 -20.40 9.73 10.65
C VAL A 382 -20.50 10.29 12.07
N PRO A 383 -21.70 10.70 12.51
CA PRO A 383 -21.85 11.33 13.82
C PRO A 383 -21.44 10.40 14.96
N PHE A 384 -20.74 10.96 15.95
CA PHE A 384 -20.37 10.27 17.17
C PHE A 384 -21.58 9.68 17.90
N ASN A 385 -21.37 8.52 18.53
CA ASN A 385 -22.34 7.97 19.48
C ASN A 385 -22.43 8.91 20.70
N ARG A 386 -23.56 9.61 20.86
CA ARG A 386 -23.81 10.50 22.00
C ARG A 386 -23.94 9.78 23.35
N GLY A 387 -23.89 8.47 23.37
CA GLY A 387 -24.08 7.64 24.57
C GLY A 387 -22.84 7.45 25.44
N SER A 388 -21.72 8.12 25.13
CA SER A 388 -20.45 8.01 25.88
C SER A 388 -19.88 9.36 26.33
N LEU A 389 -20.71 10.40 26.36
CA LEU A 389 -20.40 11.67 27.05
C LEU A 389 -21.05 11.70 28.44
#